data_612031c1540ef99171134596d3112973
#
_entry.id   612031c1540ef99171134596d3112973
#
_cell.length_a   1.000
_cell.length_b   1.000
_cell.length_c   1.000
_cell.angle_alpha   90.00
_cell.angle_beta   90.00
_cell.angle_gamma   90.00
#
_symmetry.space_group_name_H-M   'P 1'
#
loop_
_entity.id
_entity.type
_entity.pdbx_description
1 polymer ?
#
loop_
_entity_poly.entity_id
_entity_poly.type
_entity_poly.pdbx_seq_one_letter_code
_entity_poly.pdbx_strand_id
1 'polypeptide(L)'
;MIGAKEVNGNLISMRTDWKDFPDIFIAHSANTITSHEKYAAAKAGDMEPALELVNDYLDDDFLNELDKFIKKFDDVHVLPVHAEEMAGRNKIPVAYAQAIQQILGLSLDDDIVQATRAFRTQSDGIGRLVKRVSFEGDVVAGRNYLIVDDVVTQGGTLADLKGYIELNGGKVVAASTLSGKANSAKMAITKSTLGQLRKQAGKELEQWWKEQFGYDFSKLTESEARYINKQIHRDGIDAVRDKLIAARLEASS
;
A
#
# COMPACT_ATOMS: atom_id res chain seq x y z
N MET A 1 5.01 -16.12 -13.22
CA MET A 1 4.81 -14.95 -12.35
C MET A 1 6.18 -14.35 -12.04
N ILE A 2 6.49 -13.23 -12.68
CA ILE A 2 7.65 -12.40 -12.38
C ILE A 2 7.12 -11.39 -11.36
N GLY A 3 7.82 -11.12 -10.28
CA GLY A 3 7.37 -10.09 -9.29
C GLY A 3 6.89 -10.61 -7.96
N ALA A 4 6.83 -11.92 -7.79
CA ALA A 4 6.62 -12.55 -6.49
C ALA A 4 7.78 -13.50 -6.17
N LYS A 5 8.09 -13.62 -4.86
CA LYS A 5 9.07 -14.56 -4.34
C LYS A 5 8.36 -15.52 -3.40
N GLU A 6 8.65 -16.81 -3.54
CA GLU A 6 8.23 -17.78 -2.55
C GLU A 6 9.15 -17.72 -1.34
N VAL A 7 8.56 -17.47 -0.17
CA VAL A 7 9.27 -17.46 1.11
C VAL A 7 8.44 -18.29 2.10
N ASN A 8 9.02 -19.39 2.57
CA ASN A 8 8.36 -20.32 3.50
C ASN A 8 6.97 -20.78 3.02
N GLY A 9 6.86 -21.14 1.72
CA GLY A 9 5.60 -21.60 1.12
C GLY A 9 4.59 -20.49 0.77
N ASN A 10 4.90 -19.23 1.05
CA ASN A 10 4.05 -18.09 0.73
C ASN A 10 4.64 -17.25 -0.41
N LEU A 11 3.82 -16.93 -1.40
CA LEU A 11 4.17 -15.95 -2.42
C LEU A 11 4.06 -14.54 -1.81
N ILE A 12 5.12 -13.75 -1.92
CA ILE A 12 5.12 -12.34 -1.51
C ILE A 12 5.54 -11.46 -2.68
N SER A 13 4.93 -10.30 -2.80
CA SER A 13 5.31 -9.32 -3.81
C SER A 13 6.67 -8.71 -3.49
N MET A 14 7.55 -8.71 -4.50
CA MET A 14 8.83 -8.03 -4.43
C MET A 14 8.64 -6.53 -4.65
N ARG A 15 9.43 -5.72 -3.98
CA ARG A 15 9.39 -4.26 -4.12
C ARG A 15 10.45 -3.74 -5.08
N THR A 16 10.12 -2.68 -5.78
CA THR A 16 11.01 -1.96 -6.69
C THR A 16 11.62 -0.72 -6.03
N ASP A 17 12.57 -0.08 -6.71
CA ASP A 17 13.15 1.20 -6.27
C ASP A 17 12.11 2.32 -6.28
N TRP A 18 12.21 3.22 -5.31
CA TRP A 18 11.30 4.36 -5.23
C TRP A 18 11.53 5.37 -6.36
N LYS A 19 12.77 5.58 -6.80
CA LYS A 19 13.11 6.63 -7.79
C LYS A 19 12.47 7.96 -7.38
N ASP A 20 11.84 8.63 -8.34
CA ASP A 20 11.11 9.90 -8.14
C ASP A 20 9.61 9.67 -7.89
N PHE A 21 9.25 8.57 -7.20
CA PHE A 21 7.85 8.27 -6.91
C PHE A 21 7.24 9.37 -6.04
N PRO A 22 6.09 9.96 -6.44
CA PRO A 22 5.49 11.07 -5.73
C PRO A 22 4.96 10.66 -4.35
N ASP A 23 4.67 11.66 -3.54
CA ASP A 23 3.89 11.46 -2.32
C ASP A 23 2.47 11.04 -2.68
N ILE A 24 1.81 10.24 -1.81
CA ILE A 24 0.43 9.81 -2.02
C ILE A 24 -0.50 11.02 -1.96
N PHE A 25 -1.42 11.10 -2.90
CA PHE A 25 -2.55 12.01 -2.84
C PHE A 25 -3.56 11.49 -1.81
N ILE A 26 -3.71 12.18 -0.69
CA ILE A 26 -4.62 11.81 0.40
C ILE A 26 -5.77 12.81 0.45
N ALA A 27 -7.00 12.36 0.14
CA ALA A 27 -8.15 13.25 0.09
C ALA A 27 -8.48 13.82 1.49
N HIS A 28 -8.47 12.98 2.53
CA HIS A 28 -8.84 13.40 3.88
C HIS A 28 -7.87 12.94 4.95
N SER A 29 -7.90 13.63 6.10
CA SER A 29 -7.13 13.23 7.26
C SER A 29 -7.54 11.85 7.79
N ALA A 30 -6.64 11.20 8.53
CA ALA A 30 -6.90 9.89 9.14
C ALA A 30 -8.15 9.93 10.03
N ASN A 31 -8.91 8.84 9.99
CA ASN A 31 -10.15 8.59 10.72
C ASN A 31 -11.37 9.38 10.21
N THR A 32 -11.25 10.27 9.23
CA THR A 32 -12.39 11.02 8.70
C THR A 32 -13.48 10.09 8.17
N ILE A 33 -13.10 9.13 7.32
CA ILE A 33 -14.07 8.21 6.71
C ILE A 33 -14.63 7.17 7.69
N THR A 34 -13.93 6.86 8.78
CA THR A 34 -14.37 5.81 9.74
C THR A 34 -15.55 6.23 10.60
N SER A 35 -15.81 7.53 10.69
CA SER A 35 -16.97 8.09 11.40
C SER A 35 -18.24 8.17 10.54
N HIS A 36 -18.14 7.90 9.25
CA HIS A 36 -19.25 7.93 8.33
C HIS A 36 -20.23 6.77 8.61
N GLU A 37 -21.52 7.03 8.59
CA GLU A 37 -22.55 6.01 8.91
C GLU A 37 -22.53 4.80 7.97
N LYS A 38 -22.13 5.00 6.71
CA LYS A 38 -22.03 3.95 5.68
C LYS A 38 -20.72 3.15 5.77
N TYR A 39 -19.74 3.58 6.58
CA TYR A 39 -18.40 2.96 6.60
C TYR A 39 -18.43 1.46 6.89
N ALA A 40 -19.21 1.04 7.89
CA ALA A 40 -19.27 -0.37 8.28
C ALA A 40 -19.85 -1.25 7.15
N ALA A 41 -20.91 -0.82 6.49
CA ALA A 41 -21.53 -1.54 5.38
C ALA A 41 -20.58 -1.59 4.15
N ALA A 42 -19.96 -0.47 3.80
CA ALA A 42 -18.99 -0.38 2.72
C ALA A 42 -17.79 -1.31 2.95
N LYS A 43 -17.26 -1.36 4.18
CA LYS A 43 -16.20 -2.29 4.58
C LYS A 43 -16.65 -3.75 4.56
N ALA A 44 -17.90 -4.03 4.83
CA ALA A 44 -18.47 -5.38 4.79
C ALA A 44 -18.77 -5.87 3.36
N GLY A 45 -18.65 -5.01 2.35
CA GLY A 45 -18.76 -5.41 0.94
C GLY A 45 -19.97 -4.86 0.20
N ASP A 46 -20.68 -3.90 0.77
CA ASP A 46 -21.81 -3.26 0.13
C ASP A 46 -21.33 -2.08 -0.75
N MET A 47 -21.65 -2.15 -2.03
CA MET A 47 -21.17 -1.18 -3.02
C MET A 47 -21.93 0.15 -2.94
N GLU A 48 -23.25 0.12 -2.71
CA GLU A 48 -24.06 1.34 -2.64
C GLU A 48 -23.60 2.25 -1.49
N PRO A 49 -23.48 1.78 -0.23
CA PRO A 49 -22.86 2.55 0.85
C PRO A 49 -21.41 2.99 0.57
N ALA A 50 -20.64 2.21 -0.18
CA ALA A 50 -19.27 2.60 -0.53
C ALA A 50 -19.25 3.78 -1.50
N LEU A 51 -20.14 3.79 -2.50
CA LEU A 51 -20.27 4.90 -3.45
C LEU A 51 -20.77 6.17 -2.75
N GLU A 52 -21.80 6.07 -1.88
CA GLU A 52 -22.29 7.20 -1.09
C GLU A 52 -21.14 7.81 -0.26
N LEU A 53 -20.43 6.97 0.51
CA LEU A 53 -19.30 7.40 1.34
C LEU A 53 -18.22 8.11 0.50
N VAL A 54 -17.86 7.56 -0.65
CA VAL A 54 -16.84 8.15 -1.52
C VAL A 54 -17.31 9.51 -2.04
N ASN A 55 -18.55 9.62 -2.52
CA ASN A 55 -19.10 10.87 -3.04
C ASN A 55 -19.15 11.98 -1.98
N ASP A 56 -19.45 11.64 -0.73
CA ASP A 56 -19.50 12.60 0.38
C ASP A 56 -18.12 13.16 0.77
N TYR A 57 -17.05 12.44 0.39
CA TYR A 57 -15.67 12.81 0.75
C TYR A 57 -14.79 13.23 -0.43
N LEU A 58 -15.25 13.20 -1.65
CA LEU A 58 -14.49 13.74 -2.77
C LEU A 58 -14.80 15.23 -2.95
N ASP A 59 -13.77 16.07 -2.85
CA ASP A 59 -13.87 17.50 -3.09
C ASP A 59 -13.13 17.92 -4.37
N ASP A 60 -13.57 19.05 -4.94
CA ASP A 60 -13.07 19.55 -6.22
C ASP A 60 -11.59 19.98 -6.15
N ASP A 61 -11.12 20.51 -5.03
CA ASP A 61 -9.74 20.99 -4.90
C ASP A 61 -8.78 19.79 -4.95
N PHE A 62 -9.09 18.74 -4.21
CA PHE A 62 -8.33 17.48 -4.24
C PHE A 62 -8.33 16.87 -5.66
N LEU A 63 -9.50 16.78 -6.28
CA LEU A 63 -9.64 16.21 -7.63
C LEU A 63 -8.86 17.00 -8.66
N ASN A 64 -8.89 18.33 -8.60
CA ASN A 64 -8.12 19.21 -9.48
C ASN A 64 -6.60 19.04 -9.30
N GLU A 65 -6.13 18.86 -8.06
CA GLU A 65 -4.70 18.60 -7.80
C GLU A 65 -4.27 17.24 -8.40
N LEU A 66 -5.05 16.20 -8.19
CA LEU A 66 -4.80 14.87 -8.73
C LEU A 66 -4.83 14.88 -10.26
N ASP A 67 -5.85 15.48 -10.88
CA ASP A 67 -6.01 15.61 -12.32
C ASP A 67 -4.82 16.33 -12.96
N LYS A 68 -4.41 17.47 -12.39
CA LYS A 68 -3.24 18.23 -12.84
C LYS A 68 -1.95 17.40 -12.83
N PHE A 69 -1.82 16.50 -11.87
CA PHE A 69 -0.66 15.60 -11.80
C PHE A 69 -0.75 14.49 -12.84
N ILE A 70 -1.90 13.84 -12.94
CA ILE A 70 -2.14 12.68 -13.83
C ILE A 70 -2.04 13.09 -15.32
N LYS A 71 -2.47 14.28 -15.69
CA LYS A 71 -2.35 14.82 -17.06
C LYS A 71 -0.91 14.96 -17.58
N LYS A 72 0.09 14.71 -16.75
CA LYS A 72 1.50 14.62 -17.19
C LYS A 72 1.84 13.28 -17.86
N PHE A 73 0.93 12.32 -17.79
CA PHE A 73 1.11 10.97 -18.28
C PHE A 73 -0.01 10.61 -19.28
N ASP A 74 0.36 9.89 -20.31
CA ASP A 74 -0.62 9.39 -21.30
C ASP A 74 -1.21 8.06 -20.79
N ASP A 75 -2.45 7.76 -21.18
CA ASP A 75 -3.14 6.48 -20.98
C ASP A 75 -3.01 5.94 -19.55
N VAL A 76 -3.45 6.72 -18.56
CA VAL A 76 -3.43 6.33 -17.16
C VAL A 76 -4.67 5.50 -16.81
N HIS A 77 -4.45 4.33 -16.21
CA HIS A 77 -5.51 3.45 -15.71
C HIS A 77 -5.56 3.52 -14.19
N VAL A 78 -6.76 3.70 -13.64
CA VAL A 78 -6.99 3.63 -12.19
C VAL A 78 -7.10 2.16 -11.79
N LEU A 79 -6.35 1.76 -10.77
CA LEU A 79 -6.33 0.41 -10.25
C LEU A 79 -6.61 0.40 -8.74
N PRO A 80 -7.75 -0.18 -8.29
CA PRO A 80 -8.04 -0.29 -6.86
C PRO A 80 -7.25 -1.42 -6.20
N VAL A 81 -6.85 -1.21 -4.94
CA VAL A 81 -6.40 -2.30 -4.06
C VAL A 81 -7.62 -3.09 -3.61
N HIS A 82 -7.85 -4.26 -4.17
CA HIS A 82 -8.97 -5.12 -3.77
C HIS A 82 -8.60 -6.61 -3.80
N ALA A 83 -9.37 -7.41 -3.08
CA ALA A 83 -9.23 -8.87 -3.04
C ALA A 83 -10.45 -9.54 -3.68
N GLU A 84 -10.26 -10.61 -4.43
CA GLU A 84 -11.36 -11.44 -4.93
C GLU A 84 -11.84 -12.41 -3.85
N GLU A 85 -12.97 -12.14 -3.22
CA GLU A 85 -13.58 -13.06 -2.25
C GLU A 85 -15.10 -12.97 -2.20
N MET A 86 -15.73 -14.11 -1.87
CA MET A 86 -17.19 -14.28 -1.97
C MET A 86 -18.01 -13.59 -0.86
N ALA A 87 -17.41 -13.14 0.25
CA ALA A 87 -18.11 -12.46 1.33
C ALA A 87 -17.21 -11.48 2.09
N GLY A 88 -17.73 -10.28 2.39
CA GLY A 88 -17.06 -9.32 3.27
C GLY A 88 -15.90 -8.55 2.67
N ARG A 89 -15.96 -8.18 1.40
CA ARG A 89 -14.94 -7.38 0.71
C ARG A 89 -15.11 -5.90 0.98
N ASN A 90 -14.03 -5.26 1.37
CA ASN A 90 -13.98 -3.82 1.39
C ASN A 90 -14.24 -3.24 0.00
N LYS A 91 -15.38 -2.59 -0.22
CA LYS A 91 -15.76 -1.98 -1.50
C LYS A 91 -15.30 -0.53 -1.64
N ILE A 92 -14.76 0.08 -0.61
CA ILE A 92 -14.34 1.48 -0.64
C ILE A 92 -13.27 1.75 -1.72
N PRO A 93 -12.18 0.94 -1.85
CA PRO A 93 -11.19 1.18 -2.91
C PRO A 93 -11.77 1.07 -4.31
N VAL A 94 -12.70 0.13 -4.54
CA VAL A 94 -13.36 -0.06 -5.84
C VAL A 94 -14.29 1.11 -6.16
N ALA A 95 -15.12 1.54 -5.21
CA ALA A 95 -15.98 2.71 -5.37
C ALA A 95 -15.16 3.98 -5.62
N TYR A 96 -14.02 4.12 -4.91
CA TYR A 96 -13.11 5.24 -5.08
C TYR A 96 -12.45 5.25 -6.48
N ALA A 97 -12.02 4.08 -6.97
CA ALA A 97 -11.49 3.94 -8.32
C ALA A 97 -12.53 4.31 -9.39
N GLN A 98 -13.78 3.86 -9.23
CA GLN A 98 -14.89 4.18 -10.14
C GLN A 98 -15.20 5.68 -10.14
N ALA A 99 -15.23 6.32 -8.98
CA ALA A 99 -15.46 7.75 -8.88
C ALA A 99 -14.34 8.56 -9.58
N ILE A 100 -13.07 8.25 -9.31
CA ILE A 100 -11.92 8.89 -9.99
C ILE A 100 -11.98 8.64 -11.49
N GLN A 101 -12.22 7.40 -11.92
CA GLN A 101 -12.34 7.03 -13.32
C GLN A 101 -13.41 7.89 -14.02
N GLN A 102 -14.59 8.00 -13.44
CA GLN A 102 -15.71 8.73 -14.01
C GLN A 102 -15.47 10.25 -14.05
N ILE A 103 -14.94 10.82 -12.94
CA ILE A 103 -14.76 12.26 -12.81
C ILE A 103 -13.58 12.76 -13.67
N LEU A 104 -12.46 12.03 -13.69
CA LEU A 104 -11.25 12.42 -14.42
C LEU A 104 -11.20 11.86 -15.86
N GLY A 105 -12.19 11.06 -16.27
CA GLY A 105 -12.24 10.47 -17.63
C GLY A 105 -11.11 9.47 -17.89
N LEU A 106 -10.65 8.74 -16.86
CA LEU A 106 -9.60 7.74 -16.97
C LEU A 106 -10.17 6.37 -17.31
N SER A 107 -9.31 5.40 -17.66
CA SER A 107 -9.67 4.00 -17.77
C SER A 107 -9.60 3.32 -16.40
N LEU A 108 -10.45 2.31 -16.16
CA LEU A 108 -10.37 1.44 -14.99
C LEU A 108 -9.65 0.13 -15.36
N ASP A 109 -8.78 -0.33 -14.50
CA ASP A 109 -8.20 -1.67 -14.55
C ASP A 109 -8.55 -2.40 -13.25
N ASP A 110 -9.15 -3.57 -13.33
CA ASP A 110 -9.57 -4.40 -12.20
C ASP A 110 -9.05 -5.84 -12.30
N ASP A 111 -8.16 -6.10 -13.27
CA ASP A 111 -7.57 -7.43 -13.51
C ASP A 111 -6.56 -7.84 -12.43
N ILE A 112 -5.97 -6.87 -11.71
CA ILE A 112 -4.97 -7.13 -10.69
C ILE A 112 -5.62 -7.15 -9.31
N VAL A 113 -5.59 -8.33 -8.67
CA VAL A 113 -6.26 -8.56 -7.39
C VAL A 113 -5.27 -9.03 -6.31
N GLN A 114 -5.60 -8.79 -5.06
CA GLN A 114 -4.84 -9.30 -3.94
C GLN A 114 -5.14 -10.79 -3.76
N ALA A 115 -4.15 -11.65 -4.00
CA ALA A 115 -4.25 -13.11 -3.95
C ALA A 115 -4.22 -13.68 -2.53
N THR A 116 -3.57 -12.99 -1.58
CA THR A 116 -3.46 -13.43 -0.19
C THR A 116 -4.20 -12.53 0.76
N ARG A 117 -4.96 -13.12 1.69
CA ARG A 117 -5.51 -12.41 2.85
C ARG A 117 -4.37 -12.03 3.79
N ALA A 118 -3.99 -10.76 3.81
CA ALA A 118 -3.29 -10.27 4.97
C ALA A 118 -4.36 -9.90 6.03
N PHE A 119 -4.51 -10.68 7.09
CA PHE A 119 -5.32 -10.31 8.26
C PHE A 119 -4.66 -9.13 9.00
N ARG A 120 -4.63 -7.95 8.33
CA ARG A 120 -3.98 -6.73 8.82
C ARG A 120 -4.89 -5.87 9.69
N THR A 121 -6.19 -6.05 9.58
CA THR A 121 -7.20 -5.16 10.20
C THR A 121 -7.10 -5.09 11.72
N GLN A 122 -6.56 -6.14 12.37
CA GLN A 122 -6.31 -6.19 13.82
C GLN A 122 -4.83 -6.33 14.16
N SER A 123 -3.92 -6.23 13.16
CA SER A 123 -2.49 -6.35 13.41
C SER A 123 -1.93 -5.03 13.95
N ASP A 124 -1.04 -5.15 14.92
CA ASP A 124 -0.20 -4.05 15.38
C ASP A 124 0.76 -3.57 14.27
N GLY A 125 1.59 -2.60 14.57
CA GLY A 125 2.53 -2.07 13.58
C GLY A 125 3.59 -3.09 13.13
N ILE A 126 4.03 -4.01 14.00
CA ILE A 126 4.95 -5.11 13.66
C ILE A 126 4.26 -6.11 12.73
N GLY A 127 3.05 -6.54 13.08
CA GLY A 127 2.28 -7.45 12.24
C GLY A 127 2.04 -6.89 10.83
N ARG A 128 1.80 -5.58 10.68
CA ARG A 128 1.66 -4.92 9.37
C ARG A 128 2.95 -4.93 8.55
N LEU A 129 4.11 -4.88 9.19
CA LEU A 129 5.41 -4.96 8.52
C LEU A 129 5.68 -6.36 7.94
N VAL A 130 5.31 -7.41 8.64
CA VAL A 130 5.67 -8.80 8.30
C VAL A 130 4.59 -9.55 7.53
N LYS A 131 3.32 -9.19 7.69
CA LYS A 131 2.20 -9.75 6.93
C LYS A 131 2.15 -9.10 5.55
N ARG A 132 2.84 -9.73 4.61
CA ARG A 132 2.93 -9.24 3.23
C ARG A 132 1.77 -9.77 2.40
N VAL A 133 1.39 -9.01 1.41
CA VAL A 133 0.37 -9.42 0.42
C VAL A 133 1.06 -9.82 -0.87
N SER A 134 0.46 -10.77 -1.58
CA SER A 134 0.76 -11.04 -2.98
C SER A 134 -0.39 -10.54 -3.86
N PHE A 135 -0.08 -10.30 -5.10
CA PHE A 135 -1.04 -9.93 -6.12
C PHE A 135 -0.98 -10.92 -7.26
N GLU A 136 -2.07 -11.05 -7.99
CA GLU A 136 -2.21 -11.83 -9.21
C GLU A 136 -3.05 -11.07 -10.21
N GLY A 137 -3.00 -11.49 -11.48
CA GLY A 137 -3.67 -10.83 -12.58
C GLY A 137 -2.68 -10.30 -13.61
N ASP A 138 -3.19 -9.88 -14.76
CA ASP A 138 -2.37 -9.50 -15.90
C ASP A 138 -1.98 -8.01 -15.84
N VAL A 139 -0.69 -7.76 -15.93
CA VAL A 139 -0.15 -6.40 -16.04
C VAL A 139 0.14 -6.09 -17.50
N VAL A 140 -0.44 -5.02 -18.02
CA VAL A 140 -0.14 -4.58 -19.38
C VAL A 140 1.19 -3.82 -19.41
N ALA A 141 2.15 -4.36 -20.17
CA ALA A 141 3.48 -3.79 -20.26
C ALA A 141 3.44 -2.36 -20.83
N GLY A 142 4.16 -1.46 -20.18
CA GLY A 142 4.23 -0.04 -20.54
C GLY A 142 3.06 0.83 -20.08
N ARG A 143 1.93 0.24 -19.64
CA ARG A 143 0.76 0.96 -19.13
C ARG A 143 1.09 1.76 -17.87
N ASN A 144 0.54 2.96 -17.76
CA ASN A 144 0.63 3.80 -16.59
C ASN A 144 -0.55 3.52 -15.64
N TYR A 145 -0.25 3.34 -14.35
CA TYR A 145 -1.24 3.03 -13.32
C TYR A 145 -1.28 4.11 -12.24
N LEU A 146 -2.49 4.55 -11.91
CA LEU A 146 -2.82 5.25 -10.67
C LEU A 146 -3.40 4.21 -9.70
N ILE A 147 -2.64 3.79 -8.70
CA ILE A 147 -3.12 2.83 -7.71
C ILE A 147 -3.89 3.53 -6.59
N VAL A 148 -5.05 2.98 -6.20
CA VAL A 148 -5.90 3.62 -5.18
C VAL A 148 -6.30 2.66 -4.07
N ASP A 149 -6.42 3.18 -2.83
CA ASP A 149 -6.83 2.43 -1.65
C ASP A 149 -7.74 3.31 -0.77
N ASP A 150 -8.42 2.72 0.23
CA ASP A 150 -9.27 3.48 1.14
C ASP A 150 -8.46 4.28 2.17
N VAL A 151 -7.46 3.66 2.79
CA VAL A 151 -6.69 4.27 3.88
C VAL A 151 -5.21 3.94 3.80
N VAL A 152 -4.36 4.96 3.82
CA VAL A 152 -2.92 4.76 4.02
C VAL A 152 -2.53 4.87 5.50
N THR A 153 -1.81 3.85 5.98
CA THR A 153 -1.17 3.85 7.31
C THR A 153 0.35 3.80 7.20
N GLN A 154 0.91 2.64 6.91
CA GLN A 154 2.34 2.46 6.64
C GLN A 154 2.66 2.38 5.13
N GLY A 155 1.65 2.27 4.27
CA GLY A 155 1.81 2.22 2.82
C GLY A 155 2.33 0.88 2.27
N GLY A 156 2.48 -0.15 3.12
CA GLY A 156 3.05 -1.43 2.72
C GLY A 156 2.30 -2.11 1.58
N THR A 157 0.95 -2.09 1.58
CA THR A 157 0.13 -2.69 0.51
C THR A 157 0.36 -1.99 -0.84
N LEU A 158 0.37 -0.65 -0.84
CA LEU A 158 0.64 0.14 -2.04
C LEU A 158 2.06 -0.09 -2.57
N ALA A 159 3.05 -0.22 -1.66
CA ALA A 159 4.43 -0.55 -2.04
C ALA A 159 4.55 -1.94 -2.67
N ASP A 160 3.79 -2.92 -2.17
CA ASP A 160 3.76 -4.28 -2.71
C ASP A 160 3.07 -4.33 -4.07
N LEU A 161 1.94 -3.63 -4.23
CA LEU A 161 1.24 -3.52 -5.51
C LEU A 161 2.09 -2.81 -6.56
N LYS A 162 2.74 -1.69 -6.19
CA LYS A 162 3.70 -1.01 -7.06
C LYS A 162 4.79 -1.96 -7.55
N GLY A 163 5.38 -2.72 -6.63
CA GLY A 163 6.41 -3.70 -6.96
C GLY A 163 5.90 -4.77 -7.93
N TYR A 164 4.70 -5.31 -7.70
CA TYR A 164 4.08 -6.28 -8.58
C TYR A 164 3.90 -5.74 -10.00
N ILE A 165 3.30 -4.56 -10.13
CA ILE A 165 3.05 -3.93 -11.43
C ILE A 165 4.35 -3.67 -12.18
N GLU A 166 5.34 -3.05 -11.53
CA GLU A 166 6.58 -2.65 -12.19
C GLU A 166 7.47 -3.84 -12.58
N LEU A 167 7.49 -4.91 -11.80
CA LEU A 167 8.22 -6.13 -12.13
C LEU A 167 7.57 -6.93 -13.28
N ASN A 168 6.28 -6.73 -13.53
CA ASN A 168 5.57 -7.30 -14.66
C ASN A 168 5.47 -6.33 -15.87
N GLY A 169 6.23 -5.23 -15.85
CA GLY A 169 6.42 -4.35 -17.00
C GLY A 169 5.50 -3.13 -17.07
N GLY A 170 4.57 -2.95 -16.14
CA GLY A 170 3.76 -1.74 -15.99
C GLY A 170 4.53 -0.60 -15.32
N LYS A 171 3.89 0.55 -15.17
CA LYS A 171 4.46 1.74 -14.53
C LYS A 171 3.45 2.32 -13.55
N VAL A 172 3.80 2.41 -12.27
CA VAL A 172 2.97 3.11 -11.29
C VAL A 172 3.40 4.57 -11.24
N VAL A 173 2.55 5.47 -11.73
CA VAL A 173 2.87 6.90 -11.84
C VAL A 173 2.46 7.68 -10.60
N ALA A 174 1.44 7.23 -9.88
CA ALA A 174 0.97 7.82 -8.64
C ALA A 174 0.20 6.81 -7.78
N ALA A 175 -0.01 7.19 -6.53
CA ALA A 175 -0.94 6.52 -5.63
C ALA A 175 -1.88 7.53 -4.98
N SER A 176 -3.12 7.12 -4.70
CA SER A 176 -4.09 7.95 -4.01
C SER A 176 -4.87 7.15 -2.97
N THR A 177 -5.28 7.81 -1.88
CA THR A 177 -6.15 7.20 -0.86
C THR A 177 -7.21 8.18 -0.40
N LEU A 178 -8.38 7.64 -0.09
CA LEU A 178 -9.50 8.45 0.41
C LEU A 178 -9.17 9.06 1.78
N SER A 179 -8.37 8.37 2.61
CA SER A 179 -7.98 8.87 3.92
C SER A 179 -6.56 8.44 4.31
N GLY A 180 -5.93 9.21 5.18
CA GLY A 180 -4.61 8.90 5.69
C GLY A 180 -4.03 9.97 6.61
N LYS A 181 -2.91 9.65 7.26
CA LYS A 181 -2.15 10.66 8.00
C LYS A 181 -1.24 11.41 7.03
N ALA A 182 -1.13 12.71 7.16
CA ALA A 182 -0.26 13.54 6.31
C ALA A 182 1.20 13.01 6.23
N ASN A 183 1.73 12.51 7.35
CA ASN A 183 3.07 11.94 7.38
C ASN A 183 3.18 10.55 6.71
N SER A 184 2.07 9.92 6.35
CA SER A 184 2.03 8.67 5.58
C SER A 184 2.00 8.90 4.08
N ALA A 185 1.82 10.14 3.63
CA ALA A 185 1.87 10.48 2.20
C ALA A 185 3.25 10.20 1.60
N LYS A 186 4.31 10.40 2.37
CA LYS A 186 5.68 10.10 1.92
C LYS A 186 5.90 8.61 1.80
N MET A 187 5.97 8.12 0.54
CA MET A 187 6.25 6.70 0.27
C MET A 187 7.74 6.41 0.22
N ALA A 188 8.46 7.14 -0.61
CA ALA A 188 9.89 6.94 -0.78
C ALA A 188 10.66 7.22 0.51
N ILE A 189 11.38 6.21 1.00
CA ILE A 189 12.24 6.37 2.18
C ILE A 189 13.30 7.45 1.93
N THR A 190 13.44 8.39 2.87
CA THR A 190 14.46 9.42 2.76
C THR A 190 15.84 8.88 3.09
N LYS A 191 16.89 9.50 2.50
CA LYS A 191 18.30 9.13 2.82
C LYS A 191 18.58 9.26 4.32
N SER A 192 17.99 10.26 4.98
CA SER A 192 18.15 10.48 6.42
C SER A 192 17.54 9.34 7.23
N THR A 193 16.28 8.96 6.94
CA THR A 193 15.59 7.88 7.66
C THR A 193 16.26 6.54 7.42
N LEU A 194 16.67 6.24 6.17
CA LEU A 194 17.39 5.03 5.83
C LEU A 194 18.75 4.94 6.55
N GLY A 195 19.52 6.04 6.56
CA GLY A 195 20.81 6.11 7.25
C GLY A 195 20.66 5.89 8.76
N GLN A 196 19.65 6.50 9.37
CA GLN A 196 19.32 6.30 10.78
C GLN A 196 18.91 4.85 11.06
N LEU A 197 18.04 4.28 10.23
CA LEU A 197 17.61 2.88 10.38
C LEU A 197 18.80 1.91 10.30
N ARG A 198 19.65 2.04 9.28
CA ARG A 198 20.86 1.21 9.13
C ARG A 198 21.82 1.33 10.30
N LYS A 199 21.97 2.55 10.83
CA LYS A 199 22.80 2.79 12.01
C LYS A 199 22.26 2.11 13.28
N GLN A 200 20.95 2.12 13.48
CA GLN A 200 20.30 1.55 14.66
C GLN A 200 20.08 0.03 14.55
N ALA A 201 19.67 -0.44 13.39
CA ALA A 201 19.34 -1.84 13.14
C ALA A 201 20.55 -2.73 12.93
N GLY A 202 21.67 -2.17 12.47
CA GLY A 202 22.85 -2.94 12.11
C GLY A 202 22.69 -3.76 10.83
N LYS A 203 23.80 -4.32 10.37
CA LYS A 203 23.82 -5.13 9.14
C LYS A 203 23.06 -6.45 9.25
N GLU A 204 23.02 -7.02 10.43
CA GLU A 204 22.40 -8.34 10.68
C GLU A 204 20.88 -8.28 10.49
N LEU A 205 20.21 -7.25 11.04
CA LEU A 205 18.76 -7.12 10.87
C LEU A 205 18.39 -6.80 9.42
N GLU A 206 19.16 -5.95 8.71
CA GLU A 206 18.90 -5.67 7.30
C GLU A 206 19.14 -6.92 6.43
N GLN A 207 20.15 -7.74 6.74
CA GLN A 207 20.40 -8.99 6.04
C GLN A 207 19.27 -9.99 6.27
N TRP A 208 18.86 -10.19 7.53
CA TRP A 208 17.71 -11.03 7.86
C TRP A 208 16.44 -10.56 7.11
N TRP A 209 16.20 -9.23 7.10
CA TRP A 209 15.07 -8.64 6.36
C TRP A 209 15.10 -9.01 4.87
N LYS A 210 16.28 -8.86 4.26
CA LYS A 210 16.47 -9.19 2.85
C LYS A 210 16.23 -10.67 2.55
N GLU A 211 16.63 -11.55 3.45
CA GLU A 211 16.39 -12.98 3.33
C GLU A 211 14.90 -13.32 3.43
N GLN A 212 14.19 -12.68 4.38
CA GLN A 212 12.77 -12.93 4.61
C GLN A 212 11.85 -12.31 3.55
N PHE A 213 12.19 -11.13 3.05
CA PHE A 213 11.29 -10.35 2.17
C PHE A 213 11.83 -10.13 0.76
N GLY A 214 13.08 -10.51 0.48
CA GLY A 214 13.69 -10.42 -0.84
C GLY A 214 14.18 -9.02 -1.24
N TYR A 215 14.10 -8.02 -0.35
CA TYR A 215 14.58 -6.66 -0.55
C TYR A 215 15.16 -6.08 0.74
N ASP A 216 16.06 -5.12 0.61
CA ASP A 216 16.68 -4.44 1.74
C ASP A 216 15.86 -3.23 2.24
N PHE A 217 16.35 -2.56 3.27
CA PHE A 217 15.66 -1.43 3.88
C PHE A 217 15.42 -0.24 2.94
N SER A 218 16.14 -0.13 1.82
CA SER A 218 15.92 0.94 0.85
C SER A 218 14.56 0.86 0.14
N LYS A 219 13.90 -0.30 0.18
CA LYS A 219 12.56 -0.52 -0.39
C LYS A 219 11.42 -0.38 0.63
N LEU A 220 11.74 -0.09 1.89
CA LEU A 220 10.71 0.25 2.88
C LEU A 220 10.04 1.57 2.52
N THR A 221 8.80 1.74 2.93
CA THR A 221 8.19 3.07 2.93
C THR A 221 8.83 3.93 4.02
N GLU A 222 8.73 5.24 3.88
CA GLU A 222 9.19 6.18 4.91
C GLU A 222 8.50 5.90 6.27
N SER A 223 7.19 5.59 6.25
CA SER A 223 6.42 5.29 7.45
C SER A 223 6.80 3.96 8.10
N GLU A 224 7.09 2.92 7.32
CA GLU A 224 7.60 1.64 7.83
C GLU A 224 8.96 1.83 8.51
N ALA A 225 9.88 2.53 7.84
CA ALA A 225 11.21 2.77 8.37
C ALA A 225 11.19 3.61 9.65
N ARG A 226 10.39 4.67 9.69
CA ARG A 226 10.17 5.48 10.90
C ARG A 226 9.57 4.66 12.04
N TYR A 227 8.65 3.76 11.72
CA TYR A 227 8.06 2.89 12.72
C TYR A 227 9.12 1.96 13.33
N ILE A 228 9.96 1.30 12.52
CA ILE A 228 11.05 0.43 13.00
C ILE A 228 12.03 1.25 13.85
N ASN A 229 12.48 2.42 13.39
CA ASN A 229 13.35 3.31 14.15
C ASN A 229 12.78 3.66 15.53
N LYS A 230 11.48 3.99 15.57
CA LYS A 230 10.79 4.31 16.83
C LYS A 230 10.74 3.10 17.78
N GLN A 231 10.48 1.90 17.24
CA GLN A 231 10.48 0.68 18.06
C GLN A 231 11.87 0.39 18.61
N ILE A 232 12.93 0.46 17.80
CA ILE A 232 14.32 0.24 18.23
C ILE A 232 14.72 1.25 19.32
N HIS A 233 14.33 2.51 19.17
CA HIS A 233 14.61 3.54 20.17
C HIS A 233 13.90 3.27 21.51
N ARG A 234 12.68 2.74 21.46
CA ARG A 234 11.88 2.46 22.66
C ARG A 234 12.27 1.15 23.35
N ASP A 235 12.44 0.08 22.60
CA ASP A 235 12.52 -1.29 23.11
C ASP A 235 13.92 -1.90 22.97
N GLY A 236 14.82 -1.26 22.23
CA GLY A 236 16.12 -1.81 21.85
C GLY A 236 16.05 -2.74 20.63
N ILE A 237 17.22 -2.94 19.98
CA ILE A 237 17.32 -3.70 18.73
C ILE A 237 16.96 -5.17 18.89
N ASP A 238 17.41 -5.82 19.97
CA ASP A 238 17.16 -7.25 20.19
C ASP A 238 15.68 -7.54 20.38
N ALA A 239 14.97 -6.73 21.18
CA ALA A 239 13.54 -6.88 21.37
C ALA A 239 12.75 -6.66 20.08
N VAL A 240 13.15 -5.73 19.23
CA VAL A 240 12.50 -5.49 17.94
C VAL A 240 12.75 -6.64 16.97
N ARG A 241 13.98 -7.15 16.91
CA ARG A 241 14.33 -8.32 16.11
C ARG A 241 13.50 -9.53 16.50
N ASP A 242 13.41 -9.83 17.79
CA ASP A 242 12.65 -10.98 18.29
C ASP A 242 11.15 -10.86 17.98
N LYS A 243 10.58 -9.66 18.12
CA LYS A 243 9.18 -9.39 17.72
C LYS A 243 8.95 -9.58 16.23
N LEU A 244 9.87 -9.12 15.38
CA LEU A 244 9.77 -9.30 13.92
C LEU A 244 9.85 -10.77 13.53
N ILE A 245 10.77 -11.53 14.13
CA ILE A 245 10.91 -12.98 13.90
C ILE A 245 9.65 -13.72 14.34
N ALA A 246 9.16 -13.48 15.55
CA ALA A 246 7.95 -14.11 16.08
C ALA A 246 6.73 -13.83 15.19
N ALA A 247 6.49 -12.55 14.85
CA ALA A 247 5.38 -12.17 13.98
C ALA A 247 5.50 -12.75 12.57
N ARG A 248 6.73 -12.95 12.05
CA ARG A 248 6.96 -13.58 10.74
C ARG A 248 6.65 -15.07 10.77
N LEU A 249 7.01 -15.77 11.83
CA LEU A 249 6.69 -17.18 12.03
C LEU A 249 5.17 -17.40 12.09
N GLU A 250 4.46 -16.57 12.87
CA GLU A 250 3.00 -16.60 12.95
C GLU A 250 2.31 -16.32 11.60
N ALA A 251 2.88 -15.43 10.79
CA ALA A 251 2.33 -15.12 9.47
C ALA A 251 2.59 -16.22 8.42
N SER A 252 3.47 -17.17 8.71
CA SER A 252 3.84 -18.29 7.82
C SER A 252 3.18 -19.63 8.25
N SER A 253 2.45 -19.62 9.36
CA SER A 253 1.65 -20.75 9.87
C SER A 253 0.23 -20.71 9.33
#